data_399dc8835ccdef60f88be9e25d5e918b
#
_entry.id   399dc8835ccdef60f88be9e25d5e918b
#
_cell.length_a   1.000
_cell.length_b   1.000
_cell.length_c   1.000
_cell.angle_alpha   90.00
_cell.angle_beta   90.00
_cell.angle_gamma   90.00
#
_symmetry.space_group_name_H-M   'P 1'
#
loop_
_entity.id
_entity.type
_entity.pdbx_description
1 polymer ?
#
loop_
_entity_poly.entity_id
_entity_poly.type
_entity_poly.pdbx_seq_one_letter_code
_entity_poly.pdbx_strand_id
1 'polypeptide(L)'
;FTEKLREEGIVLSREAVRGIRREAGIGPKRRRRGKRHRKRRERMAQEGWMVLWDGSAHLWLGEGYPPCCLMAAMDDANGKLLAAQFFPFEGTVGYFWLLKQIVKHYGIPVSIYQDRHSTLHRNDDHWSLEEQLSGRQDPTQVGWALEALGIEPIFALSPQAKGRMERLFGILQDRLIAELRLAGITTMPEANVFLKSFIKRFNRRFSINPRESQKAWRKVPKELDLDRIISFRYRTGVGNDN
;
A
#
# COMPACT_ATOMS: atom_id res chain seq x y z
N PHE A 1 1.34 10.74 -20.65
CA PHE A 1 1.13 11.88 -21.54
C PHE A 1 0.39 11.43 -22.81
N THR A 2 0.94 10.48 -23.59
CA THR A 2 0.30 9.96 -24.84
C THR A 2 -1.13 9.44 -24.62
N GLU A 3 -1.42 8.89 -23.44
CA GLU A 3 -2.76 8.41 -23.08
C GLU A 3 -3.74 9.55 -22.90
N LYS A 4 -3.32 10.59 -22.18
CA LYS A 4 -4.15 11.78 -21.98
C LYS A 4 -4.47 12.49 -23.30
N LEU A 5 -3.51 12.56 -24.20
CA LEU A 5 -3.75 13.07 -25.54
C LEU A 5 -4.81 12.26 -26.30
N ARG A 6 -4.79 10.92 -26.14
CA ARG A 6 -5.81 10.05 -26.75
C ARG A 6 -7.20 10.26 -26.15
N GLU A 7 -7.29 10.45 -24.84
CA GLU A 7 -8.54 10.76 -24.15
C GLU A 7 -9.16 12.08 -24.68
N GLU A 8 -8.29 13.03 -25.10
CA GLU A 8 -8.67 14.30 -25.72
C GLU A 8 -8.82 14.21 -27.25
N GLY A 9 -8.82 12.99 -27.83
CA GLY A 9 -8.98 12.77 -29.27
C GLY A 9 -7.71 12.92 -30.10
N ILE A 10 -6.56 13.23 -29.50
CA ILE A 10 -5.28 13.43 -30.20
C ILE A 10 -4.54 12.09 -30.29
N VAL A 11 -4.52 11.46 -31.45
CA VAL A 11 -3.88 10.18 -31.71
C VAL A 11 -2.47 10.37 -32.26
N LEU A 12 -1.46 10.23 -31.40
CA LEU A 12 -0.05 10.30 -31.77
C LEU A 12 0.71 9.05 -31.30
N SER A 13 1.80 8.71 -32.02
CA SER A 13 2.71 7.65 -31.57
C SER A 13 3.54 8.13 -30.37
N ARG A 14 4.10 7.17 -29.60
CA ARG A 14 5.01 7.52 -28.50
C ARG A 14 6.26 8.27 -28.97
N GLU A 15 6.76 7.91 -30.13
CA GLU A 15 7.94 8.52 -30.76
C GLU A 15 7.64 9.95 -31.18
N ALA A 16 6.50 10.19 -31.82
CA ALA A 16 6.05 11.53 -32.19
C ALA A 16 5.92 12.44 -30.95
N VAL A 17 5.24 11.97 -29.90
CA VAL A 17 5.10 12.71 -28.63
C VAL A 17 6.47 12.99 -28.00
N ARG A 18 7.41 12.03 -28.08
CA ARG A 18 8.78 12.22 -27.56
C ARG A 18 9.54 13.27 -28.37
N GLY A 19 9.40 13.27 -29.69
CA GLY A 19 9.98 14.27 -30.60
C GLY A 19 9.49 15.67 -30.23
N ILE A 20 8.18 15.88 -30.23
CA ILE A 20 7.53 17.16 -29.88
C ILE A 20 8.00 17.68 -28.52
N ARG A 21 8.02 16.81 -27.50
CA ARG A 21 8.49 17.20 -26.16
C ARG A 21 9.94 17.62 -26.14
N ARG A 22 10.81 16.95 -26.92
CA ARG A 22 12.23 17.30 -27.02
C ARG A 22 12.43 18.62 -27.71
N GLU A 23 11.69 18.88 -28.78
CA GLU A 23 11.69 20.16 -29.51
C GLU A 23 11.20 21.32 -28.62
N ALA A 24 10.19 21.06 -27.80
CA ALA A 24 9.69 22.02 -26.81
C ALA A 24 10.58 22.15 -25.56
N GLY A 25 11.79 21.55 -25.53
CA GLY A 25 12.69 21.59 -24.38
C GLY A 25 12.21 20.81 -23.14
N ILE A 26 11.14 20.02 -23.27
CA ILE A 26 10.56 19.25 -22.16
C ILE A 26 11.29 17.92 -22.04
N GLY A 27 12.33 17.89 -21.21
CA GLY A 27 13.11 16.68 -20.93
C GLY A 27 12.36 15.60 -20.12
N PRO A 28 12.94 14.40 -19.96
CA PRO A 28 12.36 13.38 -19.11
C PRO A 28 12.46 13.77 -17.62
N LYS A 29 11.40 13.53 -16.84
CA LYS A 29 11.35 13.83 -15.41
C LYS A 29 12.48 13.19 -14.58
N ARG A 30 13.05 12.07 -15.03
CA ARG A 30 14.15 11.37 -14.36
C ARG A 30 15.20 10.92 -15.35
N ARG A 31 16.49 11.15 -15.06
CA ARG A 31 17.60 10.52 -15.77
C ARG A 31 17.55 9.00 -15.55
N ARG A 32 17.68 8.23 -16.64
CA ARG A 32 17.81 6.76 -16.53
C ARG A 32 19.10 6.44 -15.76
N ARG A 33 18.97 5.87 -14.58
CA ARG A 33 20.11 5.22 -13.90
C ARG A 33 20.43 3.91 -14.62
N GLY A 34 21.74 3.56 -14.72
CA GLY A 34 22.18 2.29 -15.28
C GLY A 34 21.47 1.11 -14.61
N LYS A 35 21.20 0.07 -15.40
CA LYS A 35 20.56 -1.15 -14.90
C LYS A 35 21.53 -1.85 -13.92
N ARG A 36 21.22 -1.82 -12.62
CA ARG A 36 21.85 -2.73 -11.66
C ARG A 36 21.16 -4.09 -11.76
N HIS A 37 21.91 -5.14 -12.01
CA HIS A 37 21.40 -6.51 -12.01
C HIS A 37 21.03 -6.88 -10.56
N ARG A 38 19.73 -7.03 -10.29
CA ARG A 38 19.24 -7.46 -8.98
C ARG A 38 18.37 -8.70 -9.19
N LYS A 39 18.66 -9.77 -8.45
CA LYS A 39 17.81 -10.96 -8.43
C LYS A 39 16.47 -10.57 -7.83
N ARG A 40 15.39 -10.74 -8.57
CA ARG A 40 14.03 -10.41 -8.11
C ARG A 40 13.43 -11.65 -7.46
N ARG A 41 12.80 -11.48 -6.30
CA ARG A 41 11.96 -12.53 -5.73
C ARG A 41 10.82 -12.84 -6.71
N GLU A 42 10.51 -14.10 -6.89
CA GLU A 42 9.33 -14.51 -7.66
C GLU A 42 8.03 -14.00 -7.01
N ARG A 43 6.99 -13.85 -7.82
CA ARG A 43 5.65 -13.53 -7.33
C ARG A 43 5.05 -14.76 -6.67
N MET A 44 4.15 -14.56 -5.72
CA MET A 44 3.31 -15.65 -5.24
C MET A 44 2.47 -16.20 -6.40
N ALA A 45 2.13 -17.49 -6.32
CA ALA A 45 1.38 -18.14 -7.38
C ALA A 45 -0.08 -17.70 -7.42
N GLN A 46 -0.67 -17.48 -6.25
CA GLN A 46 -2.11 -17.25 -6.05
C GLN A 46 -2.41 -15.87 -5.51
N GLU A 47 -3.49 -15.24 -6.01
CA GLU A 47 -4.06 -14.02 -5.44
C GLU A 47 -4.50 -14.29 -3.98
N GLY A 48 -4.14 -13.38 -3.07
CA GLY A 48 -4.49 -13.48 -1.66
C GLY A 48 -3.48 -14.26 -0.80
N TRP A 49 -2.46 -14.89 -1.40
CA TRP A 49 -1.42 -15.53 -0.62
C TRP A 49 -0.58 -14.54 0.16
N MET A 50 -0.19 -13.45 -0.49
CA MET A 50 0.61 -12.41 0.16
C MET A 50 0.21 -11.01 -0.31
N VAL A 51 -0.10 -10.15 0.63
CA VAL A 51 -0.34 -8.73 0.42
C VAL A 51 0.89 -7.96 0.84
N LEU A 52 1.32 -7.00 0.01
CA LEU A 52 2.32 -6.02 0.37
C LEU A 52 1.61 -4.72 0.72
N TRP A 53 1.97 -4.10 1.81
CA TRP A 53 1.49 -2.77 2.16
C TRP A 53 2.61 -1.85 2.60
N ASP A 54 2.38 -0.56 2.46
CA ASP A 54 3.36 0.48 2.82
C ASP A 54 2.72 1.86 2.81
N GLY A 55 3.39 2.83 3.46
CA GLY A 55 3.11 4.25 3.35
C GLY A 55 4.12 4.97 2.46
N SER A 56 3.70 6.05 1.81
CA SER A 56 4.57 6.92 1.04
C SER A 56 4.24 8.38 1.32
N ALA A 57 5.05 9.02 2.16
CA ALA A 57 4.99 10.46 2.37
C ALA A 57 5.54 11.20 1.14
N HIS A 58 4.77 12.12 0.59
CA HIS A 58 5.15 12.89 -0.59
C HIS A 58 4.26 14.12 -0.77
N LEU A 59 4.65 15.05 -1.66
CA LEU A 59 3.80 16.17 -2.11
C LEU A 59 2.75 15.68 -3.12
N TRP A 60 1.84 14.82 -2.66
CA TRP A 60 0.88 14.15 -3.51
C TRP A 60 -0.12 15.08 -4.19
N LEU A 61 -0.46 16.20 -3.53
CA LEU A 61 -1.38 17.22 -4.05
C LEU A 61 -0.66 18.29 -4.89
N GLY A 62 0.67 18.21 -4.99
CA GLY A 62 1.49 19.14 -5.75
C GLY A 62 2.31 20.09 -4.88
N GLU A 63 3.14 20.89 -5.53
CA GLU A 63 3.92 21.96 -4.89
C GLU A 63 2.95 23.03 -4.36
N GLY A 64 3.19 23.52 -3.16
CA GLY A 64 2.31 24.51 -2.49
C GLY A 64 1.28 23.90 -1.54
N TYR A 65 1.14 22.56 -1.49
CA TYR A 65 0.30 21.87 -0.51
C TYR A 65 1.15 21.10 0.50
N PRO A 66 0.66 20.93 1.73
CA PRO A 66 1.40 20.17 2.74
C PRO A 66 1.59 18.71 2.28
N PRO A 67 2.73 18.09 2.65
CA PRO A 67 2.93 16.67 2.37
C PRO A 67 1.88 15.83 3.10
N CYS A 68 1.46 14.75 2.47
CA CYS A 68 0.60 13.74 3.06
C CYS A 68 1.13 12.33 2.71
N CYS A 69 0.60 11.32 3.37
CA CYS A 69 1.02 9.95 3.19
C CYS A 69 -0.05 9.17 2.40
N LEU A 70 0.33 8.59 1.26
CA LEU A 70 -0.50 7.60 0.58
C LEU A 70 -0.21 6.23 1.17
N MET A 71 -1.15 5.71 1.95
CA MET A 71 -1.14 4.31 2.39
C MET A 71 -1.69 3.43 1.27
N ALA A 72 -1.00 2.34 0.93
CA ALA A 72 -1.39 1.47 -0.17
C ALA A 72 -1.13 0.00 0.13
N ALA A 73 -2.00 -0.87 -0.37
CA ALA A 73 -1.86 -2.32 -0.30
C ALA A 73 -2.01 -2.95 -1.68
N MET A 74 -1.11 -3.88 -2.01
CA MET A 74 -1.05 -4.54 -3.31
C MET A 74 -0.94 -6.06 -3.14
N ASP A 75 -1.66 -6.81 -3.96
CA ASP A 75 -1.47 -8.25 -4.05
C ASP A 75 -0.16 -8.60 -4.78
N ASP A 76 0.61 -9.52 -4.22
CA ASP A 76 1.93 -9.89 -4.76
C ASP A 76 1.83 -10.69 -6.05
N ALA A 77 0.85 -11.58 -6.19
CA ALA A 77 0.72 -12.48 -7.32
C ALA A 77 0.41 -11.73 -8.62
N ASN A 78 -0.55 -10.82 -8.57
CA ASN A 78 -1.05 -10.14 -9.76
C ASN A 78 -0.72 -8.65 -9.83
N GLY A 79 -0.16 -8.05 -8.77
CA GLY A 79 0.18 -6.63 -8.71
C GLY A 79 -1.03 -5.70 -8.62
N LYS A 80 -2.19 -6.23 -8.29
CA LYS A 80 -3.44 -5.49 -8.15
C LYS A 80 -3.37 -4.57 -6.93
N LEU A 81 -3.66 -3.29 -7.11
CA LEU A 81 -3.82 -2.35 -6.01
C LEU A 81 -5.16 -2.65 -5.33
N LEU A 82 -5.10 -3.21 -4.13
CA LEU A 82 -6.27 -3.68 -3.38
C LEU A 82 -6.99 -2.53 -2.68
N ALA A 83 -6.21 -1.65 -2.04
CA ALA A 83 -6.69 -0.48 -1.34
C ALA A 83 -5.63 0.62 -1.36
N ALA A 84 -6.05 1.87 -1.42
CA ALA A 84 -5.20 3.03 -1.20
C ALA A 84 -6.02 4.20 -0.66
N GLN A 85 -5.43 4.97 0.27
CA GLN A 85 -6.03 6.17 0.84
C GLN A 85 -4.96 7.13 1.34
N PHE A 86 -5.22 8.42 1.22
CA PHE A 86 -4.38 9.46 1.79
C PHE A 86 -4.70 9.68 3.27
N PHE A 87 -3.63 9.83 4.04
CA PHE A 87 -3.65 10.19 5.45
C PHE A 87 -2.65 11.33 5.70
N PRO A 88 -2.77 12.08 6.81
CA PRO A 88 -1.79 13.11 7.15
C PRO A 88 -0.37 12.55 7.30
N PHE A 89 -0.25 11.35 7.88
CA PHE A 89 1.02 10.65 8.10
C PHE A 89 0.80 9.12 8.08
N GLU A 90 1.88 8.38 8.01
CA GLU A 90 1.87 6.93 8.15
C GLU A 90 1.66 6.53 9.62
N GLY A 91 0.72 5.64 9.89
CA GLY A 91 0.43 5.21 11.26
C GLY A 91 -0.61 4.10 11.36
N THR A 92 -0.88 3.66 12.58
CA THR A 92 -1.80 2.56 12.90
C THR A 92 -3.16 2.71 12.25
N VAL A 93 -3.74 3.92 12.26
CA VAL A 93 -5.05 4.19 11.65
C VAL A 93 -5.07 3.87 10.17
N GLY A 94 -4.00 4.23 9.45
CA GLY A 94 -3.87 3.93 8.02
C GLY A 94 -3.77 2.42 7.75
N TYR A 95 -2.99 1.69 8.55
CA TYR A 95 -2.88 0.24 8.43
C TYR A 95 -4.17 -0.47 8.82
N PHE A 96 -4.87 -0.03 9.86
CA PHE A 96 -6.19 -0.53 10.23
C PHE A 96 -7.19 -0.32 9.11
N TRP A 97 -7.19 0.87 8.50
CA TRP A 97 -8.06 1.14 7.36
C TRP A 97 -7.75 0.20 6.19
N LEU A 98 -6.47 0.04 5.80
CA LEU A 98 -6.07 -0.89 4.73
C LEU A 98 -6.54 -2.31 5.03
N LEU A 99 -6.26 -2.82 6.24
CA LEU A 99 -6.64 -4.16 6.66
C LEU A 99 -8.14 -4.37 6.56
N LYS A 100 -8.94 -3.42 7.07
CA LYS A 100 -10.40 -3.45 7.00
C LYS A 100 -10.91 -3.49 5.56
N GLN A 101 -10.33 -2.66 4.66
CA GLN A 101 -10.71 -2.66 3.24
C GLN A 101 -10.38 -4.01 2.57
N ILE A 102 -9.20 -4.56 2.82
CA ILE A 102 -8.77 -5.83 2.26
C ILE A 102 -9.71 -6.94 2.72
N VAL A 103 -9.89 -7.09 4.03
CA VAL A 103 -10.70 -8.18 4.60
C VAL A 103 -12.16 -8.08 4.15
N LYS A 104 -12.72 -6.88 4.11
CA LYS A 104 -14.11 -6.65 3.71
C LYS A 104 -14.37 -6.95 2.23
N HIS A 105 -13.44 -6.65 1.33
CA HIS A 105 -13.69 -6.73 -0.11
C HIS A 105 -13.12 -7.98 -0.77
N TYR A 106 -12.08 -8.58 -0.18
CA TYR A 106 -11.38 -9.74 -0.76
C TYR A 106 -11.38 -10.95 0.15
N GLY A 107 -11.36 -10.77 1.46
CA GLY A 107 -11.20 -11.82 2.45
C GLY A 107 -9.88 -11.67 3.21
N ILE A 108 -9.58 -12.64 4.07
CA ILE A 108 -8.40 -12.64 4.92
C ILE A 108 -7.21 -13.20 4.12
N PRO A 109 -6.12 -12.43 3.89
CA PRO A 109 -4.93 -12.94 3.21
C PRO A 109 -4.21 -13.98 4.07
N VAL A 110 -3.36 -14.82 3.46
CA VAL A 110 -2.53 -15.77 4.20
C VAL A 110 -1.41 -15.04 4.92
N SER A 111 -0.75 -14.10 4.24
CA SER A 111 0.36 -13.33 4.81
C SER A 111 0.36 -11.88 4.38
N ILE A 112 1.03 -11.04 5.17
CA ILE A 112 1.29 -9.64 4.85
C ILE A 112 2.79 -9.39 4.91
N TYR A 113 3.32 -8.85 3.81
CA TYR A 113 4.71 -8.46 3.68
C TYR A 113 4.88 -6.97 4.00
N GLN A 114 5.68 -6.67 5.01
CA GLN A 114 5.83 -5.33 5.59
C GLN A 114 7.28 -5.04 5.98
N ASP A 115 7.59 -3.77 6.26
CA ASP A 115 8.88 -3.42 6.87
C ASP A 115 8.82 -3.53 8.41
N ARG A 116 9.94 -3.13 9.01
CA ARG A 116 10.07 -3.04 10.48
C ARG A 116 9.79 -1.62 10.98
N HIS A 117 8.83 -0.92 10.38
CA HIS A 117 8.38 0.35 10.93
C HIS A 117 7.81 0.14 12.34
N SER A 118 8.02 1.09 13.24
CA SER A 118 7.62 0.97 14.66
C SER A 118 6.13 0.69 14.87
N THR A 119 5.27 1.12 13.95
CA THR A 119 3.84 0.80 13.94
C THR A 119 3.55 -0.70 13.71
N LEU A 120 4.45 -1.39 12.99
CA LEU A 120 4.26 -2.77 12.54
C LEU A 120 5.10 -3.77 13.33
N HIS A 121 6.22 -3.32 13.88
CA HIS A 121 7.16 -4.14 14.64
C HIS A 121 7.71 -3.35 15.82
N ARG A 122 7.75 -3.95 17.00
CA ARG A 122 8.44 -3.35 18.14
C ARG A 122 9.96 -3.44 17.89
N ASN A 123 10.59 -2.28 17.87
CA ASN A 123 12.04 -2.14 17.65
C ASN A 123 12.76 -1.66 18.92
N ASP A 124 12.02 -1.59 20.04
CA ASP A 124 12.57 -1.21 21.34
C ASP A 124 13.07 -2.43 22.11
N ASP A 125 14.07 -2.21 22.96
CA ASP A 125 14.61 -3.23 23.88
C ASP A 125 13.90 -3.22 25.24
N HIS A 126 12.80 -2.48 25.36
CA HIS A 126 12.04 -2.39 26.59
C HIS A 126 11.10 -3.59 26.72
N TRP A 127 11.33 -4.40 27.75
CA TRP A 127 10.54 -5.58 28.08
C TRP A 127 9.85 -5.37 29.42
N SER A 128 8.54 -5.51 29.46
CA SER A 128 7.81 -5.60 30.72
C SER A 128 8.18 -6.88 31.46
N LEU A 129 7.88 -6.96 32.75
CA LEU A 129 8.12 -8.18 33.54
C LEU A 129 7.35 -9.38 32.97
N GLU A 130 6.11 -9.17 32.53
CA GLU A 130 5.27 -10.20 31.92
C GLU A 130 5.86 -10.70 30.60
N GLU A 131 6.38 -9.80 29.76
CA GLU A 131 7.05 -10.15 28.51
C GLU A 131 8.35 -10.94 28.77
N GLN A 132 9.12 -10.54 29.78
CA GLN A 132 10.33 -11.27 30.17
C GLN A 132 10.01 -12.69 30.66
N LEU A 133 8.95 -12.86 31.45
CA LEU A 133 8.50 -14.15 31.94
C LEU A 133 7.94 -15.04 30.82
N SER A 134 7.25 -14.44 29.84
CA SER A 134 6.68 -15.16 28.70
C SER A 134 7.71 -15.41 27.57
N GLY A 135 8.88 -14.75 27.62
CA GLY A 135 9.91 -14.82 26.58
C GLY A 135 9.49 -14.21 25.24
N ARG A 136 8.42 -13.40 25.24
CA ARG A 136 7.85 -12.81 24.02
C ARG A 136 7.39 -11.38 24.29
N GLN A 137 7.79 -10.45 23.41
CA GLN A 137 7.24 -9.08 23.43
C GLN A 137 5.78 -9.08 22.92
N ASP A 138 4.97 -8.21 23.52
CA ASP A 138 3.61 -7.96 23.03
C ASP A 138 3.64 -7.40 21.60
N PRO A 139 2.72 -7.84 20.73
CA PRO A 139 2.62 -7.29 19.39
C PRO A 139 2.28 -5.79 19.41
N THR A 140 2.59 -5.11 18.32
CA THR A 140 2.04 -3.76 18.07
C THR A 140 0.52 -3.82 17.90
N GLN A 141 -0.16 -2.67 17.91
CA GLN A 141 -1.61 -2.60 17.66
C GLN A 141 -2.01 -3.30 16.36
N VAL A 142 -1.23 -3.11 15.29
CA VAL A 142 -1.44 -3.79 14.01
C VAL A 142 -1.13 -5.28 14.14
N GLY A 143 -0.06 -5.62 14.83
CA GLY A 143 0.35 -7.01 15.09
C GLY A 143 -0.76 -7.82 15.75
N TRP A 144 -1.44 -7.27 16.77
CA TRP A 144 -2.59 -7.92 17.41
C TRP A 144 -3.77 -8.17 16.45
N ALA A 145 -4.06 -7.21 15.55
CA ALA A 145 -5.10 -7.41 14.56
C ALA A 145 -4.74 -8.52 13.56
N LEU A 146 -3.48 -8.58 13.12
CA LEU A 146 -2.99 -9.64 12.24
C LEU A 146 -3.07 -11.02 12.92
N GLU A 147 -2.61 -11.10 14.18
CA GLU A 147 -2.65 -12.34 14.97
C GLU A 147 -4.08 -12.84 15.18
N ALA A 148 -5.01 -11.93 15.54
CA ALA A 148 -6.43 -12.28 15.73
C ALA A 148 -7.11 -12.77 14.43
N LEU A 149 -6.63 -12.32 13.26
CA LEU A 149 -7.09 -12.79 11.95
C LEU A 149 -6.31 -14.01 11.44
N GLY A 150 -5.30 -14.47 12.17
CA GLY A 150 -4.40 -15.54 11.75
C GLY A 150 -3.63 -15.20 10.47
N ILE A 151 -3.25 -13.94 10.29
CA ILE A 151 -2.45 -13.47 9.16
C ILE A 151 -0.97 -13.48 9.55
N GLU A 152 -0.14 -14.15 8.74
CA GLU A 152 1.30 -14.22 8.99
C GLU A 152 2.00 -12.89 8.60
N PRO A 153 2.62 -12.17 9.55
CA PRO A 153 3.43 -11.02 9.21
C PRO A 153 4.81 -11.46 8.71
N ILE A 154 5.19 -11.07 7.49
CA ILE A 154 6.51 -11.33 6.90
C ILE A 154 7.28 -10.02 6.86
N PHE A 155 8.39 -9.94 7.60
CA PHE A 155 9.19 -8.73 7.66
C PHE A 155 10.28 -8.70 6.60
N ALA A 156 10.37 -7.57 5.89
CA ALA A 156 11.44 -7.33 4.92
C ALA A 156 12.80 -7.28 5.63
N LEU A 157 13.69 -8.20 5.29
CA LEU A 157 15.06 -8.25 5.83
C LEU A 157 16.01 -7.26 5.13
N SER A 158 15.58 -6.66 4.02
CA SER A 158 16.38 -5.71 3.25
C SER A 158 15.51 -4.73 2.46
N PRO A 159 16.00 -3.51 2.16
CA PRO A 159 15.31 -2.56 1.30
C PRO A 159 14.96 -3.12 -0.09
N GLN A 160 15.80 -4.04 -0.62
CA GLN A 160 15.58 -4.66 -1.92
C GLN A 160 14.33 -5.55 -1.93
N ALA A 161 13.95 -6.08 -0.79
CA ALA A 161 12.76 -6.92 -0.64
C ALA A 161 11.46 -6.14 -0.89
N LYS A 162 11.44 -4.81 -0.66
CA LYS A 162 10.32 -3.90 -0.94
C LYS A 162 10.25 -3.36 -2.38
N GLY A 163 11.14 -3.75 -3.26
CA GLY A 163 11.25 -3.19 -4.63
C GLY A 163 9.96 -3.22 -5.47
N ARG A 164 8.92 -3.97 -5.06
CA ARG A 164 7.59 -3.93 -5.70
C ARG A 164 6.78 -2.75 -5.22
N MET A 165 6.78 -2.48 -3.91
CA MET A 165 6.10 -1.29 -3.36
C MET A 165 6.78 0.00 -3.81
N GLU A 166 8.12 0.04 -3.81
CA GLU A 166 8.89 1.18 -4.38
C GLU A 166 8.50 1.46 -5.84
N ARG A 167 8.34 0.41 -6.64
CA ARG A 167 7.92 0.55 -8.04
C ARG A 167 6.47 1.01 -8.14
N LEU A 168 5.57 0.46 -7.32
CA LEU A 168 4.18 0.91 -7.25
C LEU A 168 4.13 2.40 -6.95
N PHE A 169 4.77 2.85 -5.87
CA PHE A 169 4.79 4.26 -5.52
C PHE A 169 5.45 5.13 -6.59
N GLY A 170 6.52 4.66 -7.22
CA GLY A 170 7.12 5.37 -8.36
C GLY A 170 6.15 5.57 -9.53
N ILE A 171 5.30 4.58 -9.84
CA ILE A 171 4.27 4.70 -10.87
C ILE A 171 3.14 5.62 -10.39
N LEU A 172 2.72 5.51 -9.14
CA LEU A 172 1.68 6.35 -8.56
C LEU A 172 2.12 7.83 -8.52
N GLN A 173 3.35 8.11 -8.07
CA GLN A 173 3.92 9.46 -8.08
C GLN A 173 3.96 10.08 -9.48
N ASP A 174 4.28 9.29 -10.51
CA ASP A 174 4.29 9.78 -11.88
C ASP A 174 2.89 10.03 -12.45
N ARG A 175 1.92 9.17 -12.11
CA ARG A 175 0.58 9.20 -12.70
C ARG A 175 -0.47 9.90 -11.85
N LEU A 176 -0.58 9.53 -10.59
CA LEU A 176 -1.65 10.00 -9.71
C LEU A 176 -1.54 11.50 -9.46
N ILE A 177 -0.33 12.02 -9.19
CA ILE A 177 -0.10 13.46 -9.01
C ILE A 177 -0.55 14.23 -10.26
N ALA A 178 -0.20 13.74 -11.45
CA ALA A 178 -0.60 14.38 -12.70
C ALA A 178 -2.12 14.34 -12.92
N GLU A 179 -2.77 13.23 -12.58
CA GLU A 179 -4.23 13.09 -12.72
C GLU A 179 -4.99 13.93 -11.69
N LEU A 180 -4.53 14.01 -10.44
CA LEU A 180 -5.11 14.88 -9.41
C LEU A 180 -5.04 16.34 -9.84
N ARG A 181 -3.87 16.78 -10.36
CA ARG A 181 -3.69 18.13 -10.86
C ARG A 181 -4.61 18.45 -12.03
N LEU A 182 -4.75 17.54 -13.00
CA LEU A 182 -5.65 17.73 -14.16
C LEU A 182 -7.11 17.78 -13.73
N ALA A 183 -7.48 17.09 -12.66
CA ALA A 183 -8.83 17.13 -12.10
C ALA A 183 -9.07 18.32 -11.16
N GLY A 184 -8.07 19.21 -10.96
CA GLY A 184 -8.19 20.36 -10.06
C GLY A 184 -8.32 19.98 -8.58
N ILE A 185 -7.89 18.78 -8.19
CA ILE A 185 -8.02 18.27 -6.81
C ILE A 185 -6.88 18.79 -5.96
N THR A 186 -7.23 19.48 -4.88
CA THR A 186 -6.28 20.15 -3.97
C THR A 186 -6.40 19.72 -2.53
N THR A 187 -7.46 18.97 -2.19
CA THR A 187 -7.68 18.51 -0.81
C THR A 187 -7.59 16.99 -0.69
N MET A 188 -7.19 16.52 0.49
CA MET A 188 -7.08 15.09 0.78
C MET A 188 -8.45 14.36 0.70
N PRO A 189 -9.57 14.90 1.19
CA PRO A 189 -10.88 14.27 1.03
C PRO A 189 -11.28 14.05 -0.42
N GLU A 190 -11.11 15.08 -1.28
CA GLU A 190 -11.39 14.97 -2.72
C GLU A 190 -10.48 13.92 -3.39
N ALA A 191 -9.18 13.92 -3.05
CA ALA A 191 -8.22 12.95 -3.54
C ALA A 191 -8.62 11.51 -3.15
N ASN A 192 -9.14 11.31 -1.94
CA ASN A 192 -9.65 10.01 -1.49
C ASN A 192 -10.91 9.56 -2.26
N VAL A 193 -11.77 10.47 -2.63
CA VAL A 193 -12.92 10.16 -3.52
C VAL A 193 -12.40 9.77 -4.91
N PHE A 194 -11.46 10.53 -5.46
CA PHE A 194 -10.85 10.28 -6.77
C PHE A 194 -10.16 8.91 -6.85
N LEU A 195 -9.47 8.50 -5.77
CA LEU A 195 -8.75 7.22 -5.71
C LEU A 195 -9.64 6.02 -6.03
N LYS A 196 -10.93 6.04 -5.67
CA LYS A 196 -11.85 4.93 -5.95
C LYS A 196 -11.94 4.60 -7.45
N SER A 197 -12.06 5.63 -8.28
CA SER A 197 -12.09 5.47 -9.74
C SER A 197 -10.71 5.20 -10.32
N PHE A 198 -9.68 5.87 -9.79
CA PHE A 198 -8.30 5.68 -10.20
C PHE A 198 -7.82 4.24 -10.01
N ILE A 199 -8.07 3.63 -8.84
CA ILE A 199 -7.70 2.23 -8.55
C ILE A 199 -8.29 1.28 -9.59
N LYS A 200 -9.54 1.45 -9.99
CA LYS A 200 -10.17 0.61 -11.01
C LYS A 200 -9.45 0.71 -12.36
N ARG A 201 -9.14 1.96 -12.81
CA ARG A 201 -8.39 2.21 -14.06
C ARG A 201 -6.97 1.67 -13.98
N PHE A 202 -6.31 1.91 -12.84
CA PHE A 202 -4.95 1.42 -12.56
C PHE A 202 -4.88 -0.10 -12.67
N ASN A 203 -5.76 -0.81 -11.98
CA ASN A 203 -5.80 -2.27 -11.98
C ASN A 203 -6.05 -2.85 -13.36
N ARG A 204 -6.99 -2.29 -14.11
CA ARG A 204 -7.27 -2.74 -15.51
C ARG A 204 -6.01 -2.69 -16.38
N ARG A 205 -5.10 -1.75 -16.09
CA ARG A 205 -3.92 -1.51 -16.91
C ARG A 205 -2.67 -2.24 -16.45
N PHE A 206 -2.48 -2.37 -15.14
CA PHE A 206 -1.20 -2.79 -14.55
C PHE A 206 -1.25 -4.14 -13.85
N SER A 207 -2.43 -4.64 -13.52
CA SER A 207 -2.52 -6.00 -12.99
C SER A 207 -2.26 -7.02 -14.10
N ILE A 208 -1.73 -8.17 -13.68
CA ILE A 208 -1.47 -9.33 -14.53
C ILE A 208 -2.26 -10.52 -13.99
N ASN A 209 -2.42 -11.55 -14.78
CA ASN A 209 -3.00 -12.80 -14.28
C ASN A 209 -2.01 -13.46 -13.32
N PRO A 210 -2.46 -13.98 -12.17
CA PRO A 210 -1.64 -14.79 -11.31
C PRO A 210 -1.26 -16.11 -12.01
N ARG A 211 -0.21 -16.78 -11.55
CA ARG A 211 0.23 -18.05 -12.15
C ARG A 211 -0.81 -19.16 -11.98
N GLU A 212 -1.51 -19.16 -10.86
CA GLU A 212 -2.60 -20.07 -10.54
C GLU A 212 -3.92 -19.29 -10.42
N SER A 213 -4.98 -19.84 -10.99
CA SER A 213 -6.31 -19.21 -10.99
C SER A 213 -7.01 -19.31 -9.64
N GLN A 214 -6.65 -20.32 -8.82
CA GLN A 214 -7.19 -20.49 -7.48
C GLN A 214 -6.75 -19.34 -6.59
N LYS A 215 -7.68 -18.84 -5.76
CA LYS A 215 -7.40 -17.76 -4.81
C LYS A 215 -7.12 -18.31 -3.43
N ALA A 216 -6.18 -17.71 -2.74
CA ALA A 216 -5.81 -18.07 -1.38
C ALA A 216 -6.53 -17.25 -0.28
N TRP A 217 -7.44 -16.37 -0.67
CA TRP A 217 -8.24 -15.60 0.30
C TRP A 217 -9.06 -16.53 1.19
N ARG A 218 -8.93 -16.39 2.50
CA ARG A 218 -9.76 -17.09 3.46
C ARG A 218 -11.07 -16.33 3.66
N LYS A 219 -12.17 -17.07 3.81
CA LYS A 219 -13.48 -16.47 4.09
C LYS A 219 -13.48 -15.82 5.48
N VAL A 220 -14.16 -14.69 5.58
CA VAL A 220 -14.41 -14.04 6.87
C VAL A 220 -15.55 -14.80 7.55
N PRO A 221 -15.34 -15.38 8.76
CA PRO A 221 -16.42 -15.99 9.53
C PRO A 221 -17.53 -14.95 9.81
N LYS A 222 -18.78 -15.40 9.79
CA LYS A 222 -19.93 -14.49 10.01
C LYS A 222 -19.95 -13.89 11.40
N GLU A 223 -19.44 -14.64 12.37
CA GLU A 223 -19.39 -14.30 13.79
C GLU A 223 -18.22 -13.35 14.12
N LEU A 224 -17.34 -13.11 13.15
CA LEU A 224 -16.15 -12.30 13.34
C LEU A 224 -16.50 -10.81 13.34
N ASP A 225 -16.36 -10.18 14.49
CA ASP A 225 -16.48 -8.72 14.61
C ASP A 225 -15.18 -8.03 14.19
N LEU A 226 -15.13 -7.59 12.92
CA LEU A 226 -13.97 -6.91 12.36
C LEU A 226 -13.69 -5.57 13.05
N ASP A 227 -14.71 -4.87 13.52
CA ASP A 227 -14.55 -3.57 14.16
C ASP A 227 -13.91 -3.73 15.53
N ARG A 228 -14.22 -4.80 16.24
CA ARG A 228 -13.57 -5.17 17.50
C ARG A 228 -12.12 -5.65 17.29
N ILE A 229 -11.85 -6.41 16.23
CA ILE A 229 -10.50 -6.94 15.96
C ILE A 229 -9.58 -5.80 15.48
N ILE A 230 -10.08 -4.96 14.58
CA ILE A 230 -9.31 -3.86 13.98
C ILE A 230 -9.61 -2.58 14.78
N SER A 231 -9.26 -2.58 16.05
CA SER A 231 -9.40 -1.48 16.98
C SER A 231 -8.18 -1.34 17.88
N PHE A 232 -8.02 -0.18 18.49
CA PHE A 232 -6.97 0.03 19.49
C PHE A 232 -7.29 -0.77 20.76
N ARG A 233 -6.28 -1.45 21.29
CA ARG A 233 -6.35 -2.24 22.52
C ARG A 233 -5.48 -1.59 23.58
N TYR A 234 -6.05 -1.41 24.76
CA TYR A 234 -5.35 -0.91 25.93
C TYR A 234 -5.55 -1.89 27.07
N ARG A 235 -4.47 -2.18 27.82
CA ARG A 235 -4.56 -2.91 29.08
C ARG A 235 -4.85 -1.89 30.16
N THR A 236 -5.89 -2.14 30.98
CA THR A 236 -6.20 -1.38 32.18
C THR A 236 -6.17 -2.32 33.37
N GLY A 237 -5.56 -1.87 34.47
CA GLY A 237 -5.70 -2.58 35.77
C GLY A 237 -7.11 -2.34 36.30
N VAL A 238 -7.80 -3.39 36.72
CA VAL A 238 -9.04 -3.29 37.48
C VAL A 238 -8.64 -3.24 38.95
N GLY A 239 -8.92 -2.12 39.63
CA GLY A 239 -8.71 -1.99 41.07
C GLY A 239 -9.68 -2.89 41.85
N ASN A 240 -9.36 -3.18 43.10
CA ASN A 240 -10.18 -4.03 43.97
C ASN A 240 -11.54 -3.41 44.35
N ASP A 241 -11.81 -2.18 43.92
CA ASP A 241 -12.99 -1.38 44.28
C ASP A 241 -14.07 -1.35 43.21
N ASN A 242 -14.04 -2.27 42.23
CA ASN A 242 -15.09 -2.44 41.22
C ASN A 242 -15.88 -3.72 41.44
#